data_dcf189dd064ffe8c8ad7cb1524e567b5
#
_entry.id   dcf189dd064ffe8c8ad7cb1524e567b5
#
_cell.length_a   1.000
_cell.length_b   1.000
_cell.length_c   1.000
_cell.angle_alpha   90.00
_cell.angle_beta   90.00
_cell.angle_gamma   90.00
#
_symmetry.space_group_name_H-M   'P 1'
#
loop_
_entity.id
_entity.type
_entity.pdbx_description
1 polymer ?
#
loop_
_entity_poly.entity_id
_entity_poly.type
_entity_poly.pdbx_seq_one_letter_code
_entity_poly.pdbx_strand_id
1 'polypeptide(L)'
;LKKTKVTEFKTEDIYDGSYFFHDNKQIAFKFPGTDPGTKINLSYREVIKKPQFIGSTFLINYLPTLKSEYSISFPSNVDVFYKLFNTDNIEIKRTKVEKGGVTTLTWKVENQDAYESSYGAPNLRYYTPHIVAYIGEMRLKDTTITVLPNLDGLYNWYYSLIKDLNVKEDPTLKAITLDLIKGLDSRDEKARKIFNWVQDNIKYVAFEDGMGGFVPRSASSV
;
A
#
# COMPACT_ATOMS: atom_id res chain seq x y z
N LEU A 1 27.46 27.66 11.04
CA LEU A 1 26.33 26.78 11.38
C LEU A 1 26.88 25.50 12.00
N LYS A 2 26.52 25.23 13.26
CA LYS A 2 26.85 23.94 13.92
C LYS A 2 25.98 22.83 13.30
N LYS A 3 26.61 21.75 12.85
CA LYS A 3 25.93 20.57 12.33
C LYS A 3 25.95 19.48 13.40
N THR A 4 24.79 19.00 13.79
CA THR A 4 24.66 17.88 14.72
C THR A 4 23.99 16.71 13.99
N LYS A 5 24.58 15.53 14.10
CA LYS A 5 24.02 14.32 13.49
C LYS A 5 23.14 13.58 14.51
N VAL A 6 22.10 12.94 14.03
CA VAL A 6 21.36 11.94 14.81
C VAL A 6 22.22 10.69 14.91
N THR A 7 22.38 10.17 16.12
CA THR A 7 23.20 8.98 16.40
C THR A 7 22.42 7.86 17.08
N GLU A 8 21.27 8.18 17.65
CA GLU A 8 20.42 7.22 18.35
C GLU A 8 19.21 6.85 17.48
N PHE A 9 19.15 5.58 17.13
CA PHE A 9 18.05 4.98 16.38
C PHE A 9 17.52 3.79 17.14
N LYS A 10 16.21 3.72 17.31
CA LYS A 10 15.51 2.60 17.95
C LYS A 10 14.59 1.94 16.95
N THR A 11 14.76 0.64 16.73
CA THR A 11 13.81 -0.16 15.94
C THR A 11 12.73 -0.68 16.85
N GLU A 12 11.48 -0.44 16.50
CA GLU A 12 10.30 -0.78 17.28
C GLU A 12 9.27 -1.47 16.39
N ASP A 13 8.46 -2.34 16.98
CA ASP A 13 7.28 -2.87 16.33
C ASP A 13 6.21 -1.77 16.28
N ILE A 14 5.49 -1.70 15.15
CA ILE A 14 4.35 -0.79 15.05
C ILE A 14 3.18 -1.46 15.77
N TYR A 15 2.62 -0.76 16.75
CA TYR A 15 1.44 -1.21 17.46
C TYR A 15 0.45 -0.05 17.60
N ASP A 16 -0.71 -0.18 16.99
CA ASP A 16 -1.77 0.84 17.06
C ASP A 16 -3.04 0.37 17.76
N GLY A 17 -3.02 -0.87 18.29
CA GLY A 17 -4.14 -1.47 19.00
C GLY A 17 -5.22 -2.10 18.12
N SER A 18 -5.12 -1.98 16.80
CA SER A 18 -6.10 -2.56 15.86
C SER A 18 -5.73 -3.97 15.40
N TYR A 19 -4.46 -4.40 15.59
CA TYR A 19 -3.99 -5.74 15.24
C TYR A 19 -3.49 -6.50 16.47
N PHE A 20 -3.60 -7.81 16.41
CA PHE A 20 -2.92 -8.70 17.36
C PHE A 20 -1.43 -8.81 17.03
N PHE A 21 -1.09 -8.88 15.74
CA PHE A 21 0.28 -8.95 15.24
C PHE A 21 0.37 -8.22 13.90
N HIS A 22 1.51 -7.52 13.74
CA HIS A 22 1.88 -6.88 12.50
C HIS A 22 3.40 -7.00 12.32
N ASP A 23 3.87 -7.40 11.14
CA ASP A 23 5.30 -7.62 10.88
C ASP A 23 6.07 -6.34 10.52
N ASN A 24 5.38 -5.21 10.42
CA ASN A 24 6.02 -3.93 10.13
C ASN A 24 6.77 -3.39 11.35
N LYS A 25 7.93 -2.84 11.08
CA LYS A 25 8.78 -2.17 12.07
C LYS A 25 8.99 -0.72 11.70
N GLN A 26 9.13 0.13 12.70
CA GLN A 26 9.52 1.52 12.54
C GLN A 26 10.91 1.78 13.12
N ILE A 27 11.60 2.75 12.56
CA ILE A 27 12.83 3.28 13.13
C ILE A 27 12.51 4.65 13.75
N ALA A 28 12.51 4.72 15.07
CA ALA A 28 12.31 5.95 15.82
C ALA A 28 13.65 6.63 16.11
N PHE A 29 13.70 7.96 15.96
CA PHE A 29 14.85 8.78 16.34
C PHE A 29 14.41 10.20 16.66
N LYS A 30 15.26 10.94 17.37
CA LYS A 30 15.02 12.34 17.73
C LYS A 30 16.10 13.22 17.15
N PHE A 31 15.72 14.37 16.62
CA PHE A 31 16.69 15.41 16.25
C PHE A 31 17.13 16.15 17.51
N PRO A 32 18.45 16.21 17.81
CA PRO A 32 18.94 16.95 18.95
C PRO A 32 18.94 18.47 18.71
N GLY A 33 18.62 19.25 19.76
CA GLY A 33 18.73 20.72 19.74
C GLY A 33 17.81 21.40 18.71
N THR A 34 16.52 21.12 18.76
CA THR A 34 15.50 21.68 17.87
C THR A 34 14.92 23.00 18.40
N ASP A 35 15.77 24.03 18.53
CA ASP A 35 15.33 25.37 18.90
C ASP A 35 14.76 26.14 17.69
N PRO A 36 13.98 27.22 17.89
CA PRO A 36 13.51 28.06 16.81
C PRO A 36 14.66 28.52 15.89
N GLY A 37 14.47 28.37 14.58
CA GLY A 37 15.49 28.64 13.56
C GLY A 37 16.39 27.46 13.20
N THR A 38 16.24 26.31 13.88
CA THR A 38 16.94 25.08 13.50
C THR A 38 16.47 24.57 12.14
N LYS A 39 17.42 24.19 11.29
CA LYS A 39 17.13 23.50 10.02
C LYS A 39 17.37 22.00 10.20
N ILE A 40 16.36 21.22 9.90
CA ILE A 40 16.40 19.76 9.92
C ILE A 40 16.57 19.27 8.47
N ASN A 41 17.46 18.31 8.25
CA ASN A 41 17.61 17.61 6.99
C ASN A 41 17.49 16.11 7.23
N LEU A 42 16.48 15.50 6.62
CA LEU A 42 16.27 14.05 6.61
C LEU A 42 16.44 13.54 5.17
N SER A 43 17.28 12.53 5.02
CA SER A 43 17.43 11.79 3.77
C SER A 43 17.37 10.31 4.07
N TYR A 44 16.53 9.59 3.33
CA TYR A 44 16.41 8.14 3.44
C TYR A 44 16.25 7.50 2.07
N ARG A 45 16.50 6.20 2.02
CA ARG A 45 16.31 5.38 0.83
C ARG A 45 15.40 4.22 1.18
N GLU A 46 14.36 4.04 0.41
CA GLU A 46 13.46 2.92 0.48
C GLU A 46 13.67 1.99 -0.73
N VAL A 47 13.54 0.68 -0.51
CA VAL A 47 13.62 -0.33 -1.56
C VAL A 47 12.29 -1.08 -1.61
N ILE A 48 11.51 -0.80 -2.65
CA ILE A 48 10.24 -1.48 -2.90
C ILE A 48 10.52 -2.76 -3.69
N LYS A 49 10.36 -3.91 -3.05
CA LYS A 49 10.68 -5.22 -3.63
C LYS A 49 9.64 -5.72 -4.64
N LYS A 50 8.42 -5.22 -4.56
CA LYS A 50 7.31 -5.62 -5.42
C LYS A 50 6.91 -4.44 -6.31
N PRO A 51 7.05 -4.53 -7.63
CA PRO A 51 6.79 -3.40 -8.54
C PRO A 51 5.32 -2.94 -8.54
N GLN A 52 4.38 -3.76 -8.04
CA GLN A 52 2.98 -3.40 -7.87
C GLN A 52 2.75 -2.31 -6.79
N PHE A 53 3.72 -2.08 -5.90
CA PHE A 53 3.56 -1.22 -4.73
C PHE A 53 4.35 0.09 -4.79
N ILE A 54 4.63 0.65 -5.97
CA ILE A 54 5.24 1.98 -6.09
C ILE A 54 4.39 3.02 -5.36
N GLY A 55 3.06 2.93 -5.51
CA GLY A 55 2.13 3.68 -4.69
C GLY A 55 1.89 5.12 -5.15
N SER A 56 1.42 5.93 -4.19
CA SER A 56 1.08 7.34 -4.40
C SER A 56 2.03 8.24 -3.62
N THR A 57 2.28 9.43 -4.18
CA THR A 57 3.07 10.49 -3.54
C THR A 57 2.22 11.75 -3.43
N PHE A 58 2.07 12.28 -2.22
CA PHE A 58 1.40 13.56 -2.00
C PHE A 58 2.35 14.71 -2.37
N LEU A 59 1.81 15.73 -3.05
CA LEU A 59 2.56 16.92 -3.48
C LEU A 59 2.62 18.00 -2.41
N ILE A 60 1.71 17.98 -1.45
CA ILE A 60 1.67 18.90 -0.30
C ILE A 60 1.65 18.11 1.01
N ASN A 61 1.96 18.77 2.11
CA ASN A 61 2.13 18.14 3.42
C ASN A 61 1.26 18.82 4.49
N TYR A 62 1.23 18.27 5.70
CA TYR A 62 0.61 18.86 6.90
C TYR A 62 1.35 20.12 7.41
N LEU A 63 2.50 20.44 6.84
CA LEU A 63 3.24 21.68 7.05
C LEU A 63 3.27 22.49 5.74
N PRO A 64 3.31 23.83 5.82
CA PRO A 64 3.49 24.65 4.64
C PRO A 64 4.72 24.21 3.84
N THR A 65 4.57 24.11 2.54
CA THR A 65 5.56 23.54 1.64
C THR A 65 6.14 24.62 0.71
N LEU A 66 7.37 25.04 0.94
CA LEU A 66 8.05 25.99 0.05
C LEU A 66 8.33 25.37 -1.32
N LYS A 67 8.75 24.11 -1.33
CA LYS A 67 9.00 23.34 -2.55
C LYS A 67 8.78 21.85 -2.28
N SER A 68 7.99 21.20 -3.12
CA SER A 68 7.91 19.74 -3.23
C SER A 68 8.27 19.34 -4.65
N GLU A 69 9.12 18.32 -4.77
CA GLU A 69 9.56 17.79 -6.06
C GLU A 69 9.53 16.26 -6.01
N TYR A 70 8.80 15.66 -6.93
CA TYR A 70 8.75 14.22 -7.11
C TYR A 70 9.27 13.87 -8.49
N SER A 71 10.19 12.93 -8.56
CA SER A 71 10.77 12.47 -9.83
C SER A 71 10.74 10.96 -9.93
N ILE A 72 10.41 10.47 -11.12
CA ILE A 72 10.51 9.06 -11.48
C ILE A 72 11.47 8.94 -12.64
N SER A 73 12.50 8.10 -12.46
CA SER A 73 13.45 7.76 -13.53
C SER A 73 13.35 6.27 -13.85
N PHE A 74 13.19 5.94 -15.11
CA PHE A 74 13.04 4.57 -15.57
C PHE A 74 13.70 4.35 -16.92
N PRO A 75 14.25 3.17 -17.20
CA PRO A 75 14.86 2.84 -18.49
C PRO A 75 13.76 2.62 -19.56
N SER A 76 14.16 2.73 -20.83
CA SER A 76 13.24 2.65 -21.97
C SER A 76 12.51 1.31 -22.14
N ASN A 77 12.99 0.27 -21.46
CA ASN A 77 12.35 -1.06 -21.45
C ASN A 77 11.30 -1.23 -20.34
N VAL A 78 10.98 -0.17 -19.60
CA VAL A 78 9.95 -0.17 -18.54
C VAL A 78 8.86 0.83 -18.90
N ASP A 79 7.62 0.38 -18.90
CA ASP A 79 6.46 1.25 -19.11
C ASP A 79 5.95 1.76 -17.76
N VAL A 80 6.07 3.07 -17.54
CA VAL A 80 5.58 3.74 -16.33
C VAL A 80 4.41 4.63 -16.70
N PHE A 81 3.29 4.40 -16.04
CA PHE A 81 2.10 5.23 -16.11
C PHE A 81 1.93 6.04 -14.83
N TYR A 82 1.23 7.17 -14.93
CA TYR A 82 0.88 7.98 -13.78
C TYR A 82 -0.44 8.69 -13.98
N LYS A 83 -1.09 9.03 -12.89
CA LYS A 83 -2.29 9.86 -12.85
C LYS A 83 -2.17 10.88 -11.72
N LEU A 84 -2.60 12.10 -12.02
CA LEU A 84 -2.70 13.20 -11.06
C LEU A 84 -4.12 13.24 -10.52
N PHE A 85 -4.25 13.49 -9.22
CA PHE A 85 -5.52 13.61 -8.54
C PHE A 85 -5.57 14.88 -7.69
N ASN A 86 -6.73 15.52 -7.64
CA ASN A 86 -7.03 16.72 -6.84
C ASN A 86 -6.08 17.88 -7.14
N THR A 87 -5.72 18.08 -8.41
CA THR A 87 -4.70 19.04 -8.82
C THR A 87 -5.26 20.31 -9.48
N ASP A 88 -6.59 20.49 -9.49
CA ASP A 88 -7.25 21.59 -10.21
C ASP A 88 -6.91 22.97 -9.63
N ASN A 89 -6.56 23.03 -8.34
CA ASN A 89 -6.30 24.28 -7.61
C ASN A 89 -4.81 24.53 -7.33
N ILE A 90 -3.90 23.75 -7.93
CA ILE A 90 -2.46 23.94 -7.74
C ILE A 90 -1.73 23.99 -9.07
N GLU A 91 -0.70 24.87 -9.17
CA GLU A 91 0.19 24.91 -10.31
C GLU A 91 1.26 23.84 -10.17
N ILE A 92 1.28 22.88 -11.10
CA ILE A 92 2.29 21.83 -11.17
C ILE A 92 3.20 22.06 -12.37
N LYS A 93 4.47 22.38 -12.12
CA LYS A 93 5.49 22.41 -13.16
C LYS A 93 5.95 21.00 -13.47
N ARG A 94 5.73 20.56 -14.71
CA ARG A 94 6.11 19.22 -15.16
C ARG A 94 7.22 19.27 -16.19
N THR A 95 8.23 18.43 -16.02
CA THR A 95 9.31 18.24 -16.99
C THR A 95 9.49 16.76 -17.34
N LYS A 96 9.93 16.52 -18.59
CA LYS A 96 10.34 15.21 -19.08
C LYS A 96 11.73 15.36 -19.69
N VAL A 97 12.67 14.51 -19.26
CA VAL A 97 14.03 14.46 -19.81
C VAL A 97 14.34 13.03 -20.23
N GLU A 98 14.84 12.88 -21.43
CA GLU A 98 15.30 11.58 -21.95
C GLU A 98 16.80 11.67 -22.25
N LYS A 99 17.58 10.84 -21.55
CA LYS A 99 19.05 10.82 -21.71
C LYS A 99 19.59 9.41 -21.44
N GLY A 100 20.43 8.94 -22.37
CA GLY A 100 21.12 7.66 -22.21
C GLY A 100 20.19 6.45 -22.04
N GLY A 101 19.01 6.44 -22.72
CA GLY A 101 18.03 5.36 -22.60
C GLY A 101 17.21 5.38 -21.29
N VAL A 102 17.31 6.47 -20.52
CA VAL A 102 16.53 6.68 -19.29
C VAL A 102 15.61 7.89 -19.48
N THR A 103 14.34 7.70 -19.16
CA THR A 103 13.35 8.78 -19.06
C THR A 103 13.22 9.21 -17.61
N THR A 104 13.25 10.51 -17.35
CA THR A 104 12.96 11.12 -16.05
C THR A 104 11.76 12.04 -16.18
N LEU A 105 10.73 11.79 -15.43
CA LEU A 105 9.57 12.64 -15.25
C LEU A 105 9.69 13.34 -13.91
N THR A 106 9.45 14.66 -13.88
CA THR A 106 9.50 15.43 -12.63
C THR A 106 8.28 16.32 -12.52
N TRP A 107 7.67 16.35 -11.34
CA TRP A 107 6.58 17.24 -10.95
C TRP A 107 7.05 18.09 -9.77
N LYS A 108 6.85 19.39 -9.88
CA LYS A 108 7.26 20.36 -8.88
C LYS A 108 6.10 21.28 -8.54
N VAL A 109 5.89 21.51 -7.26
CA VAL A 109 4.99 22.52 -6.71
C VAL A 109 5.77 23.43 -5.77
N GLU A 110 5.37 24.70 -5.68
CA GLU A 110 6.02 25.70 -4.84
C GLU A 110 4.99 26.52 -4.06
N ASN A 111 5.36 26.97 -2.86
CA ASN A 111 4.58 27.87 -2.01
C ASN A 111 3.14 27.38 -1.77
N GLN A 112 3.04 26.16 -1.28
CA GLN A 112 1.75 25.56 -0.94
C GLN A 112 1.48 25.67 0.56
N ASP A 113 0.26 25.98 0.90
CA ASP A 113 -0.21 25.91 2.27
C ASP A 113 -0.28 24.46 2.76
N ALA A 114 -0.29 24.28 4.07
CA ALA A 114 -0.54 22.98 4.69
C ALA A 114 -1.95 22.49 4.31
N TYR A 115 -2.12 21.19 4.11
CA TYR A 115 -3.47 20.65 4.04
C TYR A 115 -4.10 20.67 5.44
N GLU A 116 -5.39 20.97 5.49
CA GLU A 116 -6.18 20.90 6.72
C GLU A 116 -6.79 19.50 6.89
N SER A 117 -6.63 18.94 8.06
CA SER A 117 -7.29 17.70 8.46
C SER A 117 -8.22 17.99 9.63
N SER A 118 -9.47 17.57 9.50
CA SER A 118 -10.47 17.70 10.57
C SER A 118 -10.96 16.33 11.02
N TYR A 119 -11.48 16.26 12.24
CA TYR A 119 -12.09 15.04 12.75
C TYR A 119 -13.25 14.60 11.85
N GLY A 120 -13.27 13.34 11.46
CA GLY A 120 -14.25 12.78 10.53
C GLY A 120 -14.02 13.11 9.05
N ALA A 121 -12.93 13.79 8.69
CA ALA A 121 -12.57 13.99 7.29
C ALA A 121 -12.33 12.66 6.57
N PRO A 122 -12.67 12.54 5.28
CA PRO A 122 -12.32 11.38 4.49
C PRO A 122 -10.79 11.22 4.38
N ASN A 123 -10.34 10.06 3.88
CA ASN A 123 -8.92 9.83 3.64
C ASN A 123 -8.30 10.95 2.77
N LEU A 124 -7.09 11.36 3.07
CA LEU A 124 -6.35 12.43 2.38
C LEU A 124 -6.35 12.28 0.86
N ARG A 125 -6.39 11.07 0.32
CA ARG A 125 -6.43 10.79 -1.12
C ARG A 125 -7.67 11.36 -1.82
N TYR A 126 -8.74 11.65 -1.09
CA TYR A 126 -9.96 12.20 -1.70
C TYR A 126 -9.86 13.70 -1.98
N TYR A 127 -8.99 14.45 -1.29
CA TYR A 127 -8.95 15.90 -1.42
C TYR A 127 -7.53 16.51 -1.54
N THR A 128 -6.49 15.73 -1.21
CA THR A 128 -5.12 16.25 -1.26
C THR A 128 -4.47 15.97 -2.62
N PRO A 129 -3.78 16.93 -3.23
CA PRO A 129 -3.05 16.75 -4.48
C PRO A 129 -2.00 15.65 -4.40
N HIS A 130 -2.12 14.64 -5.25
CA HIS A 130 -1.20 13.52 -5.26
C HIS A 130 -1.02 12.91 -6.66
N ILE A 131 0.06 12.17 -6.80
CA ILE A 131 0.42 11.40 -8.00
C ILE A 131 0.32 9.92 -7.64
N VAL A 132 -0.39 9.15 -8.45
CA VAL A 132 -0.32 7.69 -8.45
C VAL A 132 0.50 7.26 -9.64
N ALA A 133 1.59 6.54 -9.39
CA ALA A 133 2.43 5.97 -10.43
C ALA A 133 2.43 4.45 -10.35
N TYR A 134 2.49 3.77 -11.50
CA TYR A 134 2.52 2.32 -11.57
C TYR A 134 3.29 1.85 -12.81
N ILE A 135 3.85 0.66 -12.71
CA ILE A 135 4.54 -0.01 -13.82
C ILE A 135 3.53 -0.87 -14.56
N GLY A 136 3.42 -0.68 -15.87
CA GLY A 136 2.62 -1.54 -16.75
C GLY A 136 3.36 -2.82 -17.07
N GLU A 137 4.48 -2.70 -17.75
CA GLU A 137 5.29 -3.81 -18.23
C GLU A 137 6.78 -3.53 -18.10
N MET A 138 7.55 -4.59 -17.99
CA MET A 138 9.02 -4.55 -18.05
C MET A 138 9.49 -5.54 -19.14
N ARG A 139 10.09 -5.01 -20.21
CA ARG A 139 10.64 -5.82 -21.32
C ARG A 139 12.08 -6.19 -21.02
N LEU A 140 12.33 -7.45 -20.75
CA LEU A 140 13.65 -8.03 -20.60
C LEU A 140 14.10 -8.65 -21.94
N LYS A 141 15.37 -9.04 -22.02
CA LYS A 141 15.95 -9.55 -23.26
C LYS A 141 15.11 -10.67 -23.91
N ASP A 142 14.66 -11.62 -23.11
CA ASP A 142 14.00 -12.85 -23.58
C ASP A 142 12.55 -12.99 -23.08
N THR A 143 12.02 -12.01 -22.34
CA THR A 143 10.67 -12.07 -21.76
C THR A 143 10.12 -10.71 -21.43
N THR A 144 8.80 -10.61 -21.37
CA THR A 144 8.08 -9.43 -20.86
C THR A 144 7.38 -9.81 -19.57
N ILE A 145 7.62 -9.01 -18.54
CA ILE A 145 6.95 -9.14 -17.24
C ILE A 145 5.81 -8.12 -17.22
N THR A 146 4.58 -8.61 -17.24
CA THR A 146 3.38 -7.81 -17.05
C THR A 146 3.20 -7.54 -15.55
N VAL A 147 3.12 -6.25 -15.18
CA VAL A 147 2.95 -5.81 -13.78
C VAL A 147 1.51 -5.36 -13.55
N LEU A 148 1.17 -4.15 -13.95
CA LEU A 148 -0.19 -3.57 -13.82
C LEU A 148 -0.54 -2.71 -15.06
N PRO A 149 -0.68 -3.29 -16.25
CA PRO A 149 -0.91 -2.50 -17.46
C PRO A 149 -2.27 -1.78 -17.48
N ASN A 150 -3.26 -2.39 -16.86
CA ASN A 150 -4.63 -1.91 -16.80
C ASN A 150 -5.40 -2.61 -15.65
N LEU A 151 -6.73 -2.43 -15.60
CA LEU A 151 -7.58 -3.04 -14.58
C LEU A 151 -7.58 -4.58 -14.67
N ASP A 152 -7.56 -5.15 -15.88
CA ASP A 152 -7.50 -6.61 -16.07
C ASP A 152 -6.15 -7.16 -15.54
N GLY A 153 -5.07 -6.42 -15.74
CA GLY A 153 -3.75 -6.75 -15.17
C GLY A 153 -3.77 -6.78 -13.64
N LEU A 154 -4.43 -5.80 -13.00
CA LEU A 154 -4.63 -5.79 -11.55
C LEU A 154 -5.48 -6.98 -11.09
N TYR A 155 -6.58 -7.27 -11.78
CA TYR A 155 -7.41 -8.43 -11.51
C TYR A 155 -6.63 -9.74 -11.63
N ASN A 156 -5.91 -9.94 -12.72
CA ASN A 156 -5.14 -11.15 -12.97
C ASN A 156 -4.01 -11.33 -11.95
N TRP A 157 -3.34 -10.24 -11.57
CA TRP A 157 -2.36 -10.28 -10.49
C TRP A 157 -2.99 -10.74 -9.18
N TYR A 158 -4.09 -10.11 -8.76
CA TYR A 158 -4.78 -10.50 -7.52
C TYR A 158 -5.31 -11.93 -7.60
N TYR A 159 -5.96 -12.29 -8.70
CA TYR A 159 -6.47 -13.64 -8.93
C TYR A 159 -5.35 -14.69 -8.84
N SER A 160 -4.16 -14.39 -9.35
CA SER A 160 -3.01 -15.30 -9.27
C SER A 160 -2.61 -15.64 -7.84
N LEU A 161 -2.88 -14.75 -6.87
CA LEU A 161 -2.58 -14.97 -5.46
C LEU A 161 -3.59 -15.90 -4.76
N ILE A 162 -4.83 -15.96 -5.26
CA ILE A 162 -5.93 -16.66 -4.58
C ILE A 162 -6.50 -17.84 -5.37
N LYS A 163 -6.16 -18.01 -6.64
CA LYS A 163 -6.76 -19.02 -7.55
C LYS A 163 -6.64 -20.46 -7.04
N ASP A 164 -5.59 -20.77 -6.30
CA ASP A 164 -5.33 -22.10 -5.77
C ASP A 164 -5.80 -22.27 -4.31
N LEU A 165 -6.42 -21.20 -3.75
CA LEU A 165 -6.91 -21.22 -2.38
C LEU A 165 -8.22 -22.03 -2.28
N ASN A 166 -8.28 -22.96 -1.34
CA ASN A 166 -9.48 -23.80 -1.05
C ASN A 166 -10.00 -24.60 -2.27
N VAL A 167 -9.17 -24.86 -3.27
CA VAL A 167 -9.56 -25.65 -4.46
C VAL A 167 -9.80 -27.13 -4.07
N LYS A 168 -9.02 -27.64 -3.12
CA LYS A 168 -9.19 -29.00 -2.64
C LYS A 168 -10.21 -29.03 -1.51
N GLU A 169 -11.14 -29.97 -1.61
CA GLU A 169 -12.11 -30.21 -0.55
C GLU A 169 -11.37 -30.69 0.73
N ASP A 170 -11.67 -30.05 1.84
CA ASP A 170 -11.17 -30.48 3.15
C ASP A 170 -12.16 -31.48 3.77
N PRO A 171 -11.76 -32.74 4.06
CA PRO A 171 -12.66 -33.75 4.59
C PRO A 171 -13.25 -33.37 5.96
N THR A 172 -12.50 -32.66 6.79
CA THR A 172 -12.93 -32.24 8.11
C THR A 172 -14.04 -31.21 8.03
N LEU A 173 -13.81 -30.17 7.23
CA LEU A 173 -14.80 -29.10 6.99
C LEU A 173 -16.06 -29.67 6.31
N LYS A 174 -15.89 -30.61 5.40
CA LYS A 174 -17.03 -31.31 4.78
C LYS A 174 -17.85 -32.09 5.83
N ALA A 175 -17.20 -32.85 6.69
CA ALA A 175 -17.90 -33.60 7.73
C ALA A 175 -18.66 -32.65 8.68
N ILE A 176 -18.04 -31.59 9.16
CA ILE A 176 -18.69 -30.56 9.98
C ILE A 176 -19.90 -29.96 9.25
N THR A 177 -19.74 -29.58 7.98
CA THR A 177 -20.82 -28.99 7.20
C THR A 177 -21.98 -29.92 7.03
N LEU A 178 -21.74 -31.22 6.71
CA LEU A 178 -22.77 -32.21 6.53
C LEU A 178 -23.54 -32.47 7.83
N ASP A 179 -22.85 -32.50 8.97
CA ASP A 179 -23.50 -32.67 10.28
C ASP A 179 -24.37 -31.45 10.63
N LEU A 180 -23.88 -30.23 10.38
CA LEU A 180 -24.63 -28.99 10.65
C LEU A 180 -25.94 -28.88 9.85
N ILE A 181 -25.95 -29.35 8.61
CA ILE A 181 -27.12 -29.24 7.71
C ILE A 181 -28.01 -30.48 7.68
N LYS A 182 -27.70 -31.48 8.52
CA LYS A 182 -28.45 -32.73 8.59
C LYS A 182 -29.91 -32.48 8.98
N GLY A 183 -30.83 -33.00 8.17
CA GLY A 183 -32.27 -32.86 8.41
C GLY A 183 -32.82 -31.46 8.06
N LEU A 184 -32.07 -30.60 7.47
CA LEU A 184 -32.54 -29.31 6.96
C LEU A 184 -32.79 -29.39 5.45
N ASP A 185 -33.97 -28.97 5.00
CA ASP A 185 -34.33 -28.95 3.58
C ASP A 185 -34.10 -27.55 2.96
N SER A 186 -34.44 -26.51 3.71
CA SER A 186 -34.35 -25.14 3.24
C SER A 186 -32.90 -24.69 3.07
N ARG A 187 -32.61 -24.06 1.92
CA ARG A 187 -31.32 -23.46 1.64
C ARG A 187 -30.97 -22.34 2.64
N ASP A 188 -31.95 -21.55 3.04
CA ASP A 188 -31.77 -20.45 3.98
C ASP A 188 -31.46 -20.95 5.39
N GLU A 189 -32.11 -22.03 5.84
CA GLU A 189 -31.80 -22.65 7.13
C GLU A 189 -30.39 -23.24 7.15
N LYS A 190 -29.98 -23.93 6.10
CA LYS A 190 -28.62 -24.45 5.93
C LYS A 190 -27.59 -23.32 6.02
N ALA A 191 -27.80 -22.23 5.24
CA ALA A 191 -26.90 -21.08 5.24
C ALA A 191 -26.83 -20.41 6.62
N ARG A 192 -27.96 -20.21 7.29
CA ARG A 192 -28.03 -19.65 8.65
C ARG A 192 -27.32 -20.53 9.67
N LYS A 193 -27.48 -21.84 9.58
CA LYS A 193 -26.84 -22.78 10.51
C LYS A 193 -25.31 -22.75 10.37
N ILE A 194 -24.80 -22.75 9.13
CA ILE A 194 -23.37 -22.66 8.84
C ILE A 194 -22.82 -21.29 9.30
N PHE A 195 -23.53 -20.20 9.01
CA PHE A 195 -23.12 -18.85 9.39
C PHE A 195 -22.98 -18.73 10.92
N ASN A 196 -23.99 -19.18 11.68
CA ASN A 196 -23.94 -19.13 13.14
C ASN A 196 -22.78 -19.99 13.68
N TRP A 197 -22.55 -21.17 13.10
CA TRP A 197 -21.42 -21.99 13.50
C TRP A 197 -20.09 -21.30 13.30
N VAL A 198 -19.91 -20.62 12.16
CA VAL A 198 -18.70 -19.83 11.90
C VAL A 198 -18.54 -18.72 12.94
N GLN A 199 -19.60 -17.98 13.27
CA GLN A 199 -19.56 -16.94 14.30
C GLN A 199 -19.18 -17.48 15.68
N ASP A 200 -19.68 -18.66 16.03
CA ASP A 200 -19.46 -19.25 17.35
C ASP A 200 -18.08 -19.91 17.50
N ASN A 201 -17.50 -20.40 16.41
CA ASN A 201 -16.29 -21.22 16.44
C ASN A 201 -15.05 -20.56 15.85
N ILE A 202 -15.19 -19.58 14.94
CA ILE A 202 -14.07 -18.90 14.30
C ILE A 202 -13.86 -17.53 14.95
N LYS A 203 -12.67 -17.32 15.51
CA LYS A 203 -12.30 -16.02 16.10
C LYS A 203 -11.51 -15.20 15.09
N TYR A 204 -11.96 -13.98 14.85
CA TYR A 204 -11.16 -13.03 14.12
C TYR A 204 -9.92 -12.65 14.95
N VAL A 205 -8.76 -12.97 14.42
CA VAL A 205 -7.48 -12.51 14.96
C VAL A 205 -6.86 -11.61 13.92
N ALA A 206 -6.73 -10.33 14.25
CA ALA A 206 -6.09 -9.34 13.38
C ALA A 206 -4.57 -9.59 13.30
N PHE A 207 -4.20 -10.57 12.48
CA PHE A 207 -2.82 -11.01 12.27
C PHE A 207 -2.42 -10.64 10.84
N GLU A 208 -1.53 -9.64 10.71
CA GLU A 208 -1.04 -9.19 9.43
C GLU A 208 0.45 -9.53 9.28
N ASP A 209 0.75 -10.38 8.29
CA ASP A 209 2.09 -10.85 7.97
C ASP A 209 2.35 -10.70 6.46
N GLY A 210 3.22 -9.77 6.08
CA GLY A 210 3.63 -9.51 4.71
C GLY A 210 2.47 -9.37 3.71
N MET A 211 2.23 -10.40 2.91
CA MET A 211 1.14 -10.44 1.92
C MET A 211 -0.20 -10.90 2.50
N GLY A 212 -0.31 -11.11 3.81
CA GLY A 212 -1.51 -11.63 4.47
C GLY A 212 -2.77 -10.79 4.25
N GLY A 213 -2.65 -9.48 4.06
CA GLY A 213 -3.75 -8.61 3.67
C GLY A 213 -4.31 -8.87 2.25
N PHE A 214 -3.58 -9.59 1.40
CA PHE A 214 -4.00 -9.93 0.02
C PHE A 214 -4.33 -11.41 -0.15
N VAL A 215 -3.72 -12.28 0.65
CA VAL A 215 -3.89 -13.73 0.53
C VAL A 215 -4.53 -14.26 1.81
N PRO A 216 -5.83 -14.57 1.81
CA PRO A 216 -6.49 -15.17 2.96
C PRO A 216 -5.85 -16.52 3.32
N ARG A 217 -5.93 -16.91 4.57
CA ARG A 217 -5.56 -18.27 4.98
C ARG A 217 -6.53 -19.29 4.38
N SER A 218 -6.05 -20.52 4.19
CA SER A 218 -6.94 -21.61 3.77
C SER A 218 -7.99 -21.88 4.85
N ALA A 219 -9.19 -22.27 4.44
CA ALA A 219 -10.29 -22.59 5.38
C ALA A 219 -9.91 -23.68 6.40
N SER A 220 -9.01 -24.59 6.01
CA SER A 220 -8.50 -25.67 6.90
C SER A 220 -7.46 -25.19 7.93
N SER A 221 -6.96 -23.96 7.81
CA SER A 221 -5.95 -23.38 8.71
C SER A 221 -6.48 -22.30 9.65
N VAL A 222 -7.79 -22.11 9.64
CA VAL A 222 -8.51 -21.11 10.46
C VAL A 222 -9.07 -21.70 11.73
#